data_7c3206a169ebb3085bb609f1ddd39f8d
#
_entry.id   7c3206a169ebb3085bb609f1ddd39f8d
#
_cell.length_a   1.000
_cell.length_b   1.000
_cell.length_c   1.000
_cell.angle_alpha   90.00
_cell.angle_beta   90.00
_cell.angle_gamma   90.00
#
_symmetry.space_group_name_H-M   'P 1'
#
loop_
_entity.id
_entity.type
_entity.pdbx_description
1 polymer ?
#
loop_
_entity_poly.entity_id
_entity_poly.type
_entity_poly.pdbx_seq_one_letter_code
_entity_poly.pdbx_strand_id
1 'polypeptide(L)'
;MRKRKYTYRKSTNCLLVGVLVGLLFVVSCRKTGYPKPYGYFRVDLPKNTYVRMDTLLPYSFDMSSHARIAFKYEPQEKYWIDIVYPTLNAAIHCSYKEVKGKLYDLSEDAHRSVYKHLVRADDIQERFFSNPEQDVYGIYYDLQGDVASVAQFTLTDSIRHFFRGAVYFNHVPNKDSIAPMADFIKKDVIRLMESFSWK
;
A
#
# COMPACT_ATOMS: atom_id res chain seq x y z
N MET A 1 -87.05 -9.46 26.53
CA MET A 1 -86.16 -10.21 25.59
C MET A 1 -85.14 -9.24 25.01
N ARG A 2 -83.99 -9.07 25.64
CA ARG A 2 -82.91 -8.17 25.11
C ARG A 2 -81.56 -8.44 25.81
N LYS A 3 -80.95 -9.59 25.56
CA LYS A 3 -79.56 -9.88 26.08
C LYS A 3 -78.90 -10.94 25.21
N ARG A 4 -78.59 -10.65 23.94
CA ARG A 4 -77.73 -11.54 23.10
C ARG A 4 -76.97 -10.89 21.99
N LYS A 5 -76.58 -9.63 22.10
CA LYS A 5 -75.76 -8.95 21.04
C LYS A 5 -74.36 -8.47 21.45
N TYR A 6 -73.95 -8.64 22.72
CA TYR A 6 -72.69 -8.06 23.15
C TYR A 6 -71.47 -9.00 23.20
N THR A 7 -71.71 -10.32 23.15
CA THR A 7 -70.60 -11.29 23.29
C THR A 7 -69.87 -11.58 21.99
N TYR A 8 -70.44 -11.36 20.82
CA TYR A 8 -69.83 -11.68 19.54
C TYR A 8 -68.81 -10.61 19.08
N ARG A 9 -68.97 -9.35 19.47
CA ARG A 9 -68.11 -8.25 19.08
C ARG A 9 -66.78 -8.22 19.83
N LYS A 10 -66.68 -8.77 21.03
CA LYS A 10 -65.41 -8.89 21.81
C LYS A 10 -64.50 -10.00 21.31
N SER A 11 -65.07 -11.12 20.85
CA SER A 11 -64.32 -12.25 20.33
C SER A 11 -63.63 -11.95 19.01
N THR A 12 -64.29 -11.24 18.08
CA THR A 12 -63.71 -10.82 16.78
C THR A 12 -62.57 -9.84 16.93
N ASN A 13 -62.66 -8.91 17.91
CA ASN A 13 -61.54 -7.95 18.15
C ASN A 13 -60.32 -8.66 18.75
N CYS A 14 -60.44 -9.64 19.61
CA CYS A 14 -59.34 -10.43 20.13
C CYS A 14 -58.63 -11.24 19.03
N LEU A 15 -59.41 -11.81 18.10
CA LEU A 15 -58.91 -12.58 16.97
C LEU A 15 -58.16 -11.69 15.99
N LEU A 16 -58.65 -10.49 15.69
CA LEU A 16 -58.00 -9.47 14.86
C LEU A 16 -56.70 -8.98 15.47
N VAL A 17 -56.64 -8.72 16.77
CA VAL A 17 -55.45 -8.32 17.48
C VAL A 17 -54.39 -9.44 17.47
N GLY A 18 -54.80 -10.68 17.68
CA GLY A 18 -53.90 -11.85 17.61
C GLY A 18 -53.30 -12.05 16.23
N VAL A 19 -54.06 -11.86 15.14
CA VAL A 19 -53.56 -11.93 13.76
C VAL A 19 -52.63 -10.77 13.46
N LEU A 20 -52.93 -9.57 13.93
CA LEU A 20 -52.06 -8.39 13.72
C LEU A 20 -50.71 -8.55 14.43
N VAL A 21 -50.73 -9.04 15.67
CA VAL A 21 -49.47 -9.33 16.43
C VAL A 21 -48.69 -10.47 15.76
N GLY A 22 -49.36 -11.51 15.28
CA GLY A 22 -48.72 -12.61 14.51
C GLY A 22 -48.04 -12.10 13.23
N LEU A 23 -48.67 -11.18 12.48
CA LEU A 23 -48.10 -10.57 11.28
C LEU A 23 -46.85 -9.74 11.61
N LEU A 24 -46.81 -9.05 12.77
CA LEU A 24 -45.63 -8.28 13.18
C LEU A 24 -44.40 -9.17 13.46
N PHE A 25 -44.61 -10.38 13.96
CA PHE A 25 -43.52 -11.34 14.20
C PHE A 25 -42.96 -11.94 12.90
N VAL A 26 -43.74 -12.03 11.83
CA VAL A 26 -43.29 -12.58 10.54
C VAL A 26 -42.42 -11.57 9.77
N VAL A 27 -42.59 -10.25 9.99
CA VAL A 27 -41.84 -9.21 9.31
C VAL A 27 -40.48 -8.92 10.00
N SER A 28 -40.29 -9.40 11.25
CA SER A 28 -39.11 -9.07 12.07
C SER A 28 -37.81 -9.83 11.70
N CYS A 29 -37.87 -10.88 10.87
CA CYS A 29 -36.70 -11.65 10.45
C CYS A 29 -36.12 -11.15 9.13
N ARG A 30 -35.67 -9.90 9.04
CA ARG A 30 -34.73 -9.51 8.02
C ARG A 30 -33.34 -9.85 8.51
N LYS A 31 -32.73 -10.90 7.97
CA LYS A 31 -31.29 -11.14 8.09
C LYS A 31 -30.60 -9.90 7.50
N THR A 32 -30.07 -9.05 8.36
CA THR A 32 -29.12 -8.02 7.94
C THR A 32 -27.92 -8.75 7.39
N GLY A 33 -27.83 -8.85 6.05
CA GLY A 33 -26.62 -9.34 5.41
C GLY A 33 -25.51 -8.37 5.70
N TYR A 34 -24.55 -8.78 6.55
CA TYR A 34 -23.31 -8.02 6.69
C TYR A 34 -22.60 -8.06 5.32
N PRO A 35 -22.17 -6.92 4.77
CA PRO A 35 -21.36 -6.94 3.57
C PRO A 35 -20.14 -7.81 3.84
N LYS A 36 -19.98 -8.87 3.05
CA LYS A 36 -18.78 -9.70 3.13
C LYS A 36 -17.57 -8.82 2.74
N PRO A 37 -16.43 -8.90 3.45
CA PRO A 37 -15.23 -8.23 3.02
C PRO A 37 -14.92 -8.68 1.59
N TYR A 38 -14.44 -7.73 0.77
CA TYR A 38 -13.99 -8.04 -0.59
C TYR A 38 -12.91 -9.10 -0.50
N GLY A 39 -13.09 -10.21 -1.23
CA GLY A 39 -12.05 -11.23 -1.33
C GLY A 39 -10.90 -10.69 -2.16
N TYR A 40 -9.66 -10.87 -1.70
CA TYR A 40 -8.48 -10.59 -2.51
C TYR A 40 -8.45 -11.54 -3.71
N PHE A 41 -8.02 -11.04 -4.87
CA PHE A 41 -7.65 -11.93 -5.95
C PHE A 41 -6.49 -12.81 -5.45
N ARG A 42 -6.63 -14.12 -5.64
CA ARG A 42 -5.54 -15.03 -5.33
C ARG A 42 -4.40 -14.78 -6.32
N VAL A 43 -3.35 -14.13 -5.84
CA VAL A 43 -2.10 -13.96 -6.57
C VAL A 43 -1.11 -14.98 -6.01
N ASP A 44 -0.68 -15.91 -6.82
CA ASP A 44 0.38 -16.85 -6.44
C ASP A 44 1.72 -16.10 -6.53
N LEU A 45 2.16 -15.57 -5.39
CA LEU A 45 3.44 -14.86 -5.28
C LEU A 45 4.59 -15.87 -5.15
N PRO A 46 5.69 -15.68 -5.88
CA PRO A 46 6.88 -16.50 -5.72
C PRO A 46 7.55 -16.24 -4.38
N LYS A 47 8.50 -17.09 -3.99
CA LYS A 47 9.35 -16.80 -2.83
C LYS A 47 10.26 -15.62 -3.13
N ASN A 48 10.48 -14.74 -2.14
CA ASN A 48 11.47 -13.68 -2.26
C ASN A 48 12.87 -14.32 -2.39
N THR A 49 13.49 -14.13 -3.52
CA THR A 49 14.86 -14.52 -3.83
C THR A 49 15.59 -13.32 -4.40
N TYR A 50 16.88 -13.19 -4.11
CA TYR A 50 17.62 -11.96 -4.39
C TYR A 50 18.87 -12.25 -5.20
N VAL A 51 19.25 -11.28 -6.02
CA VAL A 51 20.50 -11.26 -6.80
C VAL A 51 21.19 -9.92 -6.57
N ARG A 52 22.52 -9.95 -6.50
CA ARG A 52 23.29 -8.72 -6.36
C ARG A 52 23.25 -7.92 -7.66
N MET A 53 22.76 -6.69 -7.59
CA MET A 53 22.88 -5.70 -8.65
C MET A 53 24.20 -4.96 -8.45
N ASP A 54 25.21 -5.32 -9.25
CA ASP A 54 26.54 -4.73 -9.23
C ASP A 54 26.94 -4.36 -10.67
N THR A 55 26.78 -3.10 -11.01
CA THR A 55 27.01 -2.54 -12.35
C THR A 55 27.94 -1.32 -12.27
N LEU A 56 28.08 -0.58 -13.35
CA LEU A 56 28.87 0.68 -13.40
C LEU A 56 28.18 1.87 -12.72
N LEU A 57 27.11 1.62 -11.95
CA LEU A 57 26.44 2.65 -11.13
C LEU A 57 27.25 2.97 -9.88
N PRO A 58 27.12 4.20 -9.30
CA PRO A 58 27.83 4.61 -8.08
C PRO A 58 27.29 3.94 -6.80
N TYR A 59 26.47 2.92 -6.95
CA TYR A 59 25.85 2.13 -5.87
C TYR A 59 25.60 0.71 -6.31
N SER A 60 25.41 -0.19 -5.34
CA SER A 60 25.01 -1.57 -5.54
C SER A 60 24.10 -2.02 -4.41
N PHE A 61 23.22 -3.03 -4.67
CA PHE A 61 22.26 -3.56 -3.72
C PHE A 61 21.75 -4.95 -4.16
N ASP A 62 21.05 -5.65 -3.29
CA ASP A 62 20.35 -6.87 -3.65
C ASP A 62 18.95 -6.52 -4.16
N MET A 63 18.57 -7.05 -5.30
CA MET A 63 17.26 -6.89 -5.90
C MET A 63 16.56 -8.24 -6.04
N SER A 64 15.24 -8.21 -6.11
CA SER A 64 14.46 -9.42 -6.39
C SER A 64 14.86 -10.07 -7.71
N SER A 65 15.06 -11.38 -7.72
CA SER A 65 15.32 -12.16 -8.95
C SER A 65 14.13 -12.18 -9.90
N HIS A 66 12.95 -11.76 -9.44
CA HIS A 66 11.72 -11.64 -10.24
C HIS A 66 11.55 -10.26 -10.89
N ALA A 67 12.46 -9.34 -10.59
CA ALA A 67 12.50 -8.00 -11.17
C ALA A 67 13.60 -7.87 -12.21
N ARG A 68 13.54 -6.84 -13.04
CA ARG A 68 14.57 -6.47 -14.00
C ARG A 68 14.89 -4.99 -13.89
N ILE A 69 16.14 -4.62 -14.19
CA ILE A 69 16.56 -3.23 -14.24
C ILE A 69 16.26 -2.65 -15.64
N ALA A 70 15.67 -1.47 -15.65
CA ALA A 70 15.58 -0.59 -16.82
C ALA A 70 16.39 0.68 -16.54
N PHE A 71 17.43 0.91 -17.33
CA PHE A 71 18.29 2.09 -17.18
C PHE A 71 17.64 3.31 -17.84
N LYS A 72 17.79 4.47 -17.21
CA LYS A 72 17.45 5.76 -17.81
C LYS A 72 18.67 6.33 -18.54
N TYR A 73 18.44 6.84 -19.74
CA TYR A 73 19.53 7.33 -20.60
C TYR A 73 19.49 8.85 -20.81
N GLU A 74 18.55 9.54 -20.17
CA GLU A 74 18.45 10.98 -20.26
C GLU A 74 19.61 11.66 -19.50
N PRO A 75 20.24 12.71 -20.05
CA PRO A 75 21.40 13.38 -19.41
C PRO A 75 21.11 13.92 -18.00
N GLN A 76 19.87 14.36 -17.75
CA GLN A 76 19.43 14.84 -16.44
C GLN A 76 19.14 13.71 -15.44
N GLU A 77 18.96 12.49 -15.93
CA GLU A 77 18.62 11.30 -15.15
C GLU A 77 19.79 10.32 -15.05
N LYS A 78 21.01 10.85 -15.02
CA LYS A 78 22.23 10.05 -14.91
C LYS A 78 22.16 9.15 -13.66
N TYR A 79 22.40 7.86 -13.85
CA TYR A 79 22.34 6.82 -12.81
C TYR A 79 20.94 6.55 -12.23
N TRP A 80 19.87 7.02 -12.90
CA TRP A 80 18.52 6.63 -12.54
C TRP A 80 18.18 5.27 -13.15
N ILE A 81 17.37 4.49 -12.42
CA ILE A 81 16.94 3.18 -12.85
C ILE A 81 15.48 2.95 -12.44
N ASP A 82 14.81 2.07 -13.18
CA ASP A 82 13.55 1.47 -12.74
C ASP A 82 13.78 -0.01 -12.45
N ILE A 83 13.35 -0.48 -11.28
CA ILE A 83 13.29 -1.89 -10.93
C ILE A 83 11.88 -2.35 -11.27
N VAL A 84 11.72 -3.05 -12.38
CA VAL A 84 10.41 -3.42 -12.96
C VAL A 84 10.05 -4.83 -12.57
N TYR A 85 8.82 -5.02 -12.08
CA TYR A 85 8.19 -6.30 -11.76
C TYR A 85 7.13 -6.63 -12.82
N PRO A 86 7.47 -7.33 -13.91
CA PRO A 86 6.55 -7.54 -15.05
C PRO A 86 5.29 -8.30 -14.67
N THR A 87 5.44 -9.33 -13.80
CA THR A 87 4.33 -10.18 -13.36
C THR A 87 3.37 -9.51 -12.39
N LEU A 88 3.83 -8.46 -11.69
CA LEU A 88 3.03 -7.71 -10.71
C LEU A 88 2.53 -6.38 -11.26
N ASN A 89 2.88 -6.06 -12.52
CA ASN A 89 2.58 -4.77 -13.15
C ASN A 89 2.96 -3.57 -12.26
N ALA A 90 4.17 -3.63 -11.68
CA ALA A 90 4.69 -2.67 -10.73
C ALA A 90 6.13 -2.29 -11.06
N ALA A 91 6.57 -1.15 -10.56
CA ALA A 91 7.96 -0.70 -10.65
C ALA A 91 8.37 0.09 -9.42
N ILE A 92 9.67 0.05 -9.08
CA ILE A 92 10.31 0.97 -8.17
C ILE A 92 11.10 1.96 -9.03
N HIS A 93 10.62 3.21 -9.09
CA HIS A 93 11.34 4.28 -9.77
C HIS A 93 12.42 4.82 -8.85
N CYS A 94 13.68 4.66 -9.25
CA CYS A 94 14.85 5.06 -8.47
C CYS A 94 15.56 6.24 -9.13
N SER A 95 15.83 7.25 -8.34
CA SER A 95 16.61 8.43 -8.75
C SER A 95 17.85 8.57 -7.91
N TYR A 96 18.94 9.02 -8.55
CA TYR A 96 20.20 9.32 -7.92
C TYR A 96 20.55 10.78 -8.13
N LYS A 97 21.07 11.44 -7.10
CA LYS A 97 21.61 12.81 -7.19
C LYS A 97 22.89 12.94 -6.37
N GLU A 98 23.81 13.73 -6.87
CA GLU A 98 24.96 14.19 -6.09
C GLU A 98 24.50 15.27 -5.11
N VAL A 99 24.88 15.15 -3.84
CA VAL A 99 24.45 16.07 -2.76
C VAL A 99 24.96 17.50 -2.98
N LYS A 100 26.24 17.67 -3.29
CA LYS A 100 26.85 19.00 -3.57
C LYS A 100 26.47 20.09 -2.54
N GLY A 101 26.41 19.73 -1.26
CA GLY A 101 26.02 20.63 -0.17
C GLY A 101 24.53 20.93 -0.05
N LYS A 102 23.67 20.28 -0.84
CA LYS A 102 22.21 20.49 -0.86
C LYS A 102 21.41 19.33 -0.25
N LEU A 103 21.99 18.64 0.74
CA LEU A 103 21.32 17.49 1.38
C LEU A 103 19.95 17.88 1.97
N TYR A 104 19.90 19.04 2.64
CA TYR A 104 18.65 19.52 3.20
C TYR A 104 17.56 19.71 2.14
N ASP A 105 17.88 20.39 1.04
CA ASP A 105 16.92 20.63 -0.06
C ASP A 105 16.44 19.31 -0.68
N LEU A 106 17.35 18.35 -0.90
CA LEU A 106 17.02 17.03 -1.46
C LEU A 106 16.12 16.22 -0.52
N SER A 107 16.41 16.29 0.79
CA SER A 107 15.61 15.61 1.81
C SER A 107 14.21 16.23 1.95
N GLU A 108 14.12 17.56 1.94
CA GLU A 108 12.86 18.29 1.97
C GLU A 108 12.00 18.01 0.73
N ASP A 109 12.61 17.97 -0.45
CA ASP A 109 11.90 17.64 -1.69
C ASP A 109 11.37 16.19 -1.67
N ALA A 110 12.16 15.27 -1.14
CA ALA A 110 11.74 13.87 -0.98
C ALA A 110 10.59 13.77 0.02
N HIS A 111 10.71 14.37 1.20
CA HIS A 111 9.68 14.39 2.22
C HIS A 111 8.38 15.03 1.69
N ARG A 112 8.46 16.21 1.08
CA ARG A 112 7.31 16.88 0.46
C ARG A 112 6.63 16.01 -0.59
N SER A 113 7.39 15.22 -1.36
CA SER A 113 6.84 14.32 -2.35
C SER A 113 6.05 13.15 -1.72
N VAL A 114 6.51 12.61 -0.58
CA VAL A 114 5.77 11.61 0.20
C VAL A 114 4.44 12.19 0.68
N TYR A 115 4.49 13.36 1.30
CA TYR A 115 3.32 13.99 1.93
C TYR A 115 2.28 14.56 0.94
N LYS A 116 2.59 14.65 -0.36
CA LYS A 116 1.58 14.88 -1.40
C LYS A 116 0.54 13.76 -1.48
N HIS A 117 0.84 12.58 -0.96
CA HIS A 117 -0.10 11.45 -0.91
C HIS A 117 -1.08 11.51 0.26
N LEU A 118 -0.89 12.40 1.25
CA LEU A 118 -1.77 12.54 2.43
C LEU A 118 -3.26 12.67 2.12
N VAL A 119 -3.61 13.27 0.98
CA VAL A 119 -5.02 13.45 0.57
C VAL A 119 -5.75 12.12 0.39
N ARG A 120 -5.02 11.03 0.10
CA ARG A 120 -5.55 9.68 -0.14
C ARG A 120 -4.96 8.61 0.76
N ALA A 121 -3.97 8.97 1.58
CA ALA A 121 -3.38 8.04 2.53
C ALA A 121 -4.27 7.93 3.79
N ASP A 122 -4.48 6.71 4.23
CA ASP A 122 -5.08 6.42 5.53
C ASP A 122 -4.04 6.65 6.65
N ASP A 123 -2.76 6.31 6.38
CA ASP A 123 -1.62 6.46 7.29
C ASP A 123 -0.32 6.54 6.50
N ILE A 124 0.69 7.23 7.05
CA ILE A 124 2.07 7.27 6.56
C ILE A 124 3.00 7.01 7.74
N GLN A 125 3.66 5.85 7.73
CA GLN A 125 4.62 5.46 8.76
C GLN A 125 6.04 5.70 8.28
N GLU A 126 6.83 6.42 9.08
CA GLU A 126 8.24 6.66 8.83
C GLU A 126 9.10 5.74 9.70
N ARG A 127 10.12 5.14 9.09
CA ARG A 127 11.12 4.33 9.78
C ARG A 127 12.50 4.80 9.39
N PHE A 128 13.28 5.22 10.36
CA PHE A 128 14.69 5.57 10.14
C PHE A 128 15.50 4.30 9.89
N PHE A 129 16.40 4.41 8.92
CA PHE A 129 17.34 3.36 8.55
C PHE A 129 18.76 3.84 8.76
N SER A 130 19.61 2.99 9.33
CA SER A 130 21.02 3.30 9.58
C SER A 130 21.88 2.04 9.42
N ASN A 131 22.86 2.11 8.53
CA ASN A 131 23.91 1.11 8.37
C ASN A 131 25.26 1.82 8.35
N PRO A 132 25.87 2.08 9.54
CA PRO A 132 27.12 2.82 9.64
C PRO A 132 28.33 2.12 8.98
N GLU A 133 28.30 0.79 8.84
CA GLU A 133 29.39 0.03 8.22
C GLU A 133 29.52 0.31 6.72
N GLN A 134 28.43 0.74 6.09
CA GLN A 134 28.36 1.08 4.67
C GLN A 134 28.15 2.58 4.41
N ASP A 135 28.17 3.41 5.46
CA ASP A 135 27.81 4.83 5.41
C ASP A 135 26.45 5.07 4.73
N VAL A 136 25.45 4.26 5.05
CA VAL A 136 24.10 4.34 4.48
C VAL A 136 23.11 4.73 5.55
N TYR A 137 22.48 5.89 5.38
CA TYR A 137 21.46 6.44 6.26
C TYR A 137 20.23 6.79 5.44
N GLY A 138 19.03 6.71 6.01
CA GLY A 138 17.85 7.06 5.25
C GLY A 138 16.55 6.93 6.00
N ILE A 139 15.45 7.05 5.26
CA ILE A 139 14.09 6.93 5.78
C ILE A 139 13.30 6.04 4.83
N TYR A 140 12.59 5.09 5.40
CA TYR A 140 11.57 4.30 4.72
C TYR A 140 10.19 4.83 5.10
N TYR A 141 9.36 5.09 4.10
CA TYR A 141 7.97 5.53 4.24
C TYR A 141 7.03 4.42 3.79
N ASP A 142 6.19 3.96 4.70
CA ASP A 142 5.10 3.02 4.42
C ASP A 142 3.80 3.80 4.28
N LEU A 143 3.23 3.83 3.07
CA LEU A 143 2.02 4.55 2.77
C LEU A 143 0.85 3.57 2.68
N GLN A 144 -0.16 3.77 3.52
CA GLN A 144 -1.38 2.96 3.56
C GLN A 144 -2.55 3.74 2.96
N GLY A 145 -3.50 3.02 2.35
CA GLY A 145 -4.67 3.62 1.72
C GLY A 145 -4.68 3.48 0.20
N ASP A 146 -5.60 4.19 -0.46
CA ASP A 146 -5.73 4.18 -1.93
C ASP A 146 -4.74 5.18 -2.57
N VAL A 147 -3.46 5.01 -2.27
CA VAL A 147 -2.36 5.86 -2.71
C VAL A 147 -1.73 5.37 -4.00
N ALA A 148 -1.19 6.27 -4.80
CA ALA A 148 -0.49 5.93 -6.03
C ALA A 148 0.86 5.22 -5.76
N SER A 149 1.53 5.57 -4.66
CA SER A 149 2.80 4.98 -4.24
C SER A 149 2.64 4.34 -2.86
N VAL A 150 2.85 3.05 -2.74
CA VAL A 150 2.63 2.28 -1.50
C VAL A 150 3.83 2.27 -0.57
N ALA A 151 5.01 2.58 -1.09
CA ALA A 151 6.24 2.75 -0.31
C ALA A 151 7.20 3.70 -1.02
N GLN A 152 7.91 4.51 -0.26
CA GLN A 152 9.01 5.35 -0.72
C GLN A 152 10.18 5.24 0.25
N PHE A 153 11.38 5.53 -0.22
CA PHE A 153 12.55 5.55 0.64
C PHE A 153 13.61 6.51 0.12
N THR A 154 14.46 6.94 1.03
CA THR A 154 15.66 7.73 0.72
C THR A 154 16.87 7.08 1.37
N LEU A 155 18.02 7.13 0.70
CA LEU A 155 19.32 6.70 1.22
C LEU A 155 20.37 7.75 0.90
N THR A 156 21.30 7.99 1.81
CA THR A 156 22.39 8.97 1.65
C THR A 156 23.60 8.57 2.49
N ASP A 157 24.78 8.98 2.07
CA ASP A 157 26.00 9.01 2.89
C ASP A 157 26.18 10.33 3.64
N SER A 158 25.17 11.20 3.57
CA SER A 158 25.13 12.56 4.13
C SER A 158 26.09 13.58 3.49
N ILE A 159 26.99 13.17 2.60
CA ILE A 159 28.05 14.02 2.07
C ILE A 159 27.99 14.15 0.54
N ARG A 160 27.91 13.02 -0.19
CA ARG A 160 28.08 12.98 -1.65
C ARG A 160 26.88 12.44 -2.39
N HIS A 161 26.20 11.46 -1.81
CA HIS A 161 25.24 10.61 -2.49
C HIS A 161 23.84 10.74 -1.91
N PHE A 162 22.85 10.86 -2.78
CA PHE A 162 21.44 10.82 -2.43
C PHE A 162 20.70 9.92 -3.42
N PHE A 163 20.08 8.87 -2.90
CA PHE A 163 19.30 7.92 -3.67
C PHE A 163 17.86 7.88 -3.13
N ARG A 164 16.90 7.87 -4.02
CA ARG A 164 15.49 7.80 -3.67
C ARG A 164 14.80 6.75 -4.52
N GLY A 165 13.90 5.98 -3.91
CA GLY A 165 13.02 5.04 -4.60
C GLY A 165 11.55 5.26 -4.23
N ALA A 166 10.66 4.98 -5.17
CA ALA A 166 9.22 5.03 -4.97
C ALA A 166 8.53 3.88 -5.73
N VAL A 167 7.69 3.13 -5.04
CA VAL A 167 6.97 1.96 -5.57
C VAL A 167 5.64 2.39 -6.17
N TYR A 168 5.42 2.05 -7.44
CA TYR A 168 4.16 2.30 -8.15
C TYR A 168 3.61 1.03 -8.78
N PHE A 169 2.29 0.93 -8.81
CA PHE A 169 1.56 -0.06 -9.59
C PHE A 169 0.93 0.61 -10.81
N ASN A 170 1.00 -0.03 -11.99
CA ASN A 170 0.47 0.52 -13.24
C ASN A 170 -1.05 0.24 -13.38
N HIS A 171 -1.83 0.53 -12.35
CA HIS A 171 -3.29 0.44 -12.34
C HIS A 171 -3.88 1.45 -11.34
N VAL A 172 -5.20 1.61 -11.38
CA VAL A 172 -5.91 2.48 -10.44
C VAL A 172 -5.66 2.00 -9.01
N PRO A 173 -5.26 2.90 -8.09
CA PRO A 173 -5.05 2.56 -6.70
C PRO A 173 -6.28 1.89 -6.08
N ASN A 174 -6.09 0.72 -5.50
CA ASN A 174 -7.08 -0.03 -4.73
C ASN A 174 -6.33 -0.88 -3.72
N LYS A 175 -6.29 -0.42 -2.48
CA LYS A 175 -5.51 -1.03 -1.40
C LYS A 175 -5.83 -2.51 -1.19
N ASP A 176 -7.11 -2.87 -1.26
CA ASP A 176 -7.57 -4.24 -0.99
C ASP A 176 -7.11 -5.22 -2.07
N SER A 177 -7.10 -4.79 -3.33
CA SER A 177 -6.70 -5.65 -4.45
C SER A 177 -5.20 -5.86 -4.55
N ILE A 178 -4.40 -4.85 -4.16
CA ILE A 178 -2.93 -4.89 -4.32
C ILE A 178 -2.18 -5.30 -3.06
N ALA A 179 -2.83 -5.38 -1.90
CA ALA A 179 -2.17 -5.59 -0.61
C ALA A 179 -1.13 -6.73 -0.62
N PRO A 180 -1.41 -7.95 -1.12
CA PRO A 180 -0.42 -9.03 -1.14
C PRO A 180 0.80 -8.70 -1.99
N MET A 181 0.61 -8.04 -3.15
CA MET A 181 1.68 -7.63 -4.06
C MET A 181 2.48 -6.47 -3.47
N ALA A 182 1.81 -5.53 -2.82
CA ALA A 182 2.44 -4.42 -2.12
C ALA A 182 3.35 -4.94 -0.99
N ASP A 183 2.86 -5.86 -0.16
CA ASP A 183 3.64 -6.47 0.92
C ASP A 183 4.85 -7.26 0.40
N PHE A 184 4.71 -7.92 -0.76
CA PHE A 184 5.81 -8.60 -1.41
C PHE A 184 6.91 -7.60 -1.82
N ILE A 185 6.56 -6.53 -2.53
CA ILE A 185 7.53 -5.52 -2.99
C ILE A 185 8.10 -4.71 -1.83
N LYS A 186 7.33 -4.41 -0.78
CA LYS A 186 7.82 -3.75 0.43
C LYS A 186 8.96 -4.54 1.10
N LYS A 187 8.88 -5.87 1.15
CA LYS A 187 9.97 -6.73 1.64
C LYS A 187 11.21 -6.62 0.75
N ASP A 188 11.03 -6.57 -0.56
CA ASP A 188 12.13 -6.40 -1.50
C ASP A 188 12.79 -5.01 -1.34
N VAL A 189 12.01 -3.96 -1.06
CA VAL A 189 12.55 -2.62 -0.74
C VAL A 189 13.38 -2.65 0.54
N ILE A 190 12.89 -3.29 1.60
CA ILE A 190 13.66 -3.44 2.85
C ILE A 190 14.99 -4.15 2.58
N ARG A 191 14.97 -5.27 1.84
CA ARG A 191 16.19 -6.00 1.48
C ARG A 191 17.16 -5.15 0.66
N LEU A 192 16.63 -4.35 -0.30
CA LEU A 192 17.41 -3.41 -1.08
C LEU A 192 18.14 -2.43 -0.14
N MET A 193 17.43 -1.81 0.81
CA MET A 193 18.00 -0.85 1.74
C MET A 193 19.07 -1.49 2.65
N GLU A 194 18.80 -2.70 3.19
CA GLU A 194 19.72 -3.43 4.06
C GLU A 194 21.03 -3.84 3.36
N SER A 195 20.95 -4.14 2.07
CA SER A 195 22.09 -4.59 1.27
C SER A 195 22.80 -3.48 0.49
N PHE A 196 22.32 -2.24 0.64
CA PHE A 196 22.80 -1.10 -0.14
C PHE A 196 24.23 -0.73 0.23
N SER A 197 25.02 -0.40 -0.78
CA SER A 197 26.38 0.16 -0.60
C SER A 197 26.73 1.16 -1.69
N TRP A 198 27.43 2.20 -1.31
CA TRP A 198 28.04 3.17 -2.23
C TRP A 198 29.34 2.61 -2.83
N LYS A 199 29.76 3.18 -3.98
CA LYS A 199 31.04 2.85 -4.65
C LYS A 199 31.92 4.08 -4.79
#